data_3ea291c48a9acab1b16ff401d1775cc5
#
_entry.id   3ea291c48a9acab1b16ff401d1775cc5
#
_cell.length_a   1.000
_cell.length_b   1.000
_cell.length_c   1.000
_cell.angle_alpha   90.00
_cell.angle_beta   90.00
_cell.angle_gamma   90.00
#
_symmetry.space_group_name_H-M   'P 1'
#
loop_
_entity.id
_entity.type
_entity.pdbx_description
1 polymer ?
#
loop_
_entity_poly.entity_id
_entity_poly.type
_entity_poly.pdbx_seq_one_letter_code
_entity_poly.pdbx_strand_id
1 'polypeptide(L)'
;SEAFLFRLANQLYHQRITYSTLLENLRRDLLEKCSDNHFIKRFALDDPNPWYGRSSGLVKYFLYEYEESLFGNQAPIINWSTIYEGNEKTIEHILPQHPEDSGYWIDLFPSKEEREKLTHVLGNLTLTEDNSKLGRKPFPQKKGRIGQEDACYANSNLKIERELAGVEGDWTSMEIEKRQRKLAEWARIRWFVEPVPPLPPQGLEALRQLAERNGFLPEFDRIREYAKRIGLGEKANKRCMSYKPPYNWQLTAIFVYTYASGIDIYLNLNHFPKYKNVKTERVQEIFGNQTHWWLPREKIDGFFTCLEQLASEVEGNP
;
A
#
# COMPACT_ATOMS: atom_id res chain seq x y z
N SER A 1 12.33 -0.76 0.04
CA SER A 1 13.77 -0.92 -0.05
C SER A 1 14.48 0.18 0.73
N GLU A 2 15.74 -0.04 1.06
CA GLU A 2 16.60 0.87 1.82
C GLU A 2 16.65 2.29 1.20
N ALA A 3 16.76 2.36 -0.13
CA ALA A 3 16.72 3.63 -0.87
C ALA A 3 15.43 4.44 -0.68
N PHE A 4 14.30 3.77 -0.49
CA PHE A 4 13.03 4.42 -0.21
C PHE A 4 13.02 5.01 1.21
N LEU A 5 13.42 4.23 2.22
CA LEU A 5 13.51 4.69 3.60
C LEU A 5 14.51 5.86 3.75
N PHE A 6 15.65 5.76 3.08
CA PHE A 6 16.64 6.84 3.06
C PHE A 6 16.10 8.14 2.46
N ARG A 7 15.31 8.04 1.37
CA ARG A 7 14.65 9.20 0.76
C ARG A 7 13.65 9.86 1.70
N LEU A 8 12.84 9.07 2.40
CA LEU A 8 11.88 9.58 3.38
C LEU A 8 12.58 10.23 4.57
N ALA A 9 13.64 9.62 5.10
CA ALA A 9 14.44 10.18 6.17
C ALA A 9 15.07 11.53 5.77
N ASN A 10 15.57 11.65 4.54
CA ASN A 10 16.11 12.88 3.99
C ASN A 10 15.05 13.99 3.89
N GLN A 11 13.83 13.65 3.44
CA GLN A 11 12.73 14.61 3.40
C GLN A 11 12.34 15.10 4.80
N LEU A 12 12.31 14.22 5.79
CA LEU A 12 12.04 14.57 7.18
C LEU A 12 13.15 15.47 7.75
N TYR A 13 14.41 15.08 7.54
CA TYR A 13 15.57 15.84 8.02
C TYR A 13 15.59 17.28 7.49
N HIS A 14 15.25 17.48 6.22
CA HIS A 14 15.13 18.82 5.63
C HIS A 14 13.79 19.51 5.88
N GLN A 15 12.97 18.98 6.79
CA GLN A 15 11.65 19.52 7.15
C GLN A 15 10.69 19.74 5.95
N ARG A 16 10.89 18.98 4.87
CA ARG A 16 10.01 19.04 3.69
C ARG A 16 8.67 18.33 3.91
N ILE A 17 8.64 17.41 4.87
CA ILE A 17 7.45 16.72 5.33
C ILE A 17 7.44 16.65 6.85
N THR A 18 6.25 16.50 7.44
CA THR A 18 6.09 16.25 8.87
C THR A 18 6.25 14.76 9.18
N TYR A 19 6.46 14.41 10.45
CA TYR A 19 6.51 13.02 10.91
C TYR A 19 5.19 12.27 10.58
N SER A 20 4.04 12.90 10.80
CA SER A 20 2.74 12.33 10.44
C SER A 20 2.64 12.03 8.95
N THR A 21 3.04 12.97 8.09
CA THR A 21 3.06 12.77 6.63
C THR A 21 4.01 11.65 6.23
N LEU A 22 5.15 11.49 6.93
CA LEU A 22 6.08 10.39 6.69
C LEU A 22 5.42 9.05 7.00
N LEU A 23 4.76 8.92 8.17
CA LEU A 23 4.07 7.69 8.56
C LEU A 23 2.93 7.33 7.60
N GLU A 24 2.13 8.31 7.18
CA GLU A 24 1.09 8.11 6.19
C GLU A 24 1.62 7.62 4.84
N ASN A 25 2.72 8.21 4.36
CA ASN A 25 3.37 7.78 3.12
C ASN A 25 3.93 6.35 3.24
N LEU A 26 4.54 6.00 4.38
CA LEU A 26 5.00 4.63 4.65
C LEU A 26 3.85 3.63 4.66
N ARG A 27 2.78 3.92 5.38
CA ARG A 27 1.58 3.06 5.44
C ARG A 27 1.00 2.85 4.05
N ARG A 28 0.88 3.92 3.25
CA ARG A 28 0.33 3.86 1.89
C ARG A 28 1.19 2.99 0.98
N ASP A 29 2.51 3.17 1.01
CA ASP A 29 3.45 2.36 0.23
C ASP A 29 3.41 0.88 0.63
N LEU A 30 3.27 0.59 1.93
CA LEU A 30 3.10 -0.77 2.43
C LEU A 30 1.79 -1.40 1.94
N LEU A 31 0.67 -0.69 2.05
CA LEU A 31 -0.64 -1.19 1.61
C LEU A 31 -0.71 -1.38 0.09
N GLU A 32 -0.05 -0.53 -0.69
CA GLU A 32 0.03 -0.67 -2.15
C GLU A 32 0.85 -1.89 -2.55
N LYS A 33 2.01 -2.10 -1.92
CA LYS A 33 2.95 -3.19 -2.27
C LYS A 33 2.63 -4.51 -1.61
N CYS A 34 2.00 -4.50 -0.45
CA CYS A 34 1.69 -5.66 0.34
C CYS A 34 0.28 -5.53 0.94
N SER A 35 -0.75 -5.60 0.09
CA SER A 35 -2.13 -5.72 0.57
C SER A 35 -2.31 -7.02 1.35
N ASP A 36 -3.32 -7.08 2.25
CA ASP A 36 -3.65 -8.29 3.00
C ASP A 36 -3.79 -9.52 2.08
N ASN A 37 -4.37 -9.34 0.90
CA ASN A 37 -4.50 -10.42 -0.08
C ASN A 37 -3.15 -10.91 -0.60
N HIS A 38 -2.18 -10.02 -0.85
CA HIS A 38 -0.82 -10.42 -1.25
C HIS A 38 -0.08 -11.07 -0.10
N PHE A 39 -0.24 -10.54 1.12
CA PHE A 39 0.37 -11.11 2.31
C PHE A 39 -0.13 -12.53 2.58
N ILE A 40 -1.45 -12.75 2.59
CA ILE A 40 -2.05 -14.06 2.84
C ILE A 40 -1.70 -15.08 1.74
N LYS A 41 -1.55 -14.68 0.47
CA LYS A 41 -1.10 -15.57 -0.60
C LYS A 41 0.26 -16.21 -0.34
N ARG A 42 1.16 -15.54 0.42
CA ARG A 42 2.44 -16.11 0.83
C ARG A 42 2.30 -17.32 1.76
N PHE A 43 1.14 -17.53 2.36
CA PHE A 43 0.84 -18.69 3.19
C PHE A 43 0.07 -19.78 2.43
N ALA A 44 -0.13 -19.64 1.12
CA ALA A 44 -0.72 -20.71 0.33
C ALA A 44 0.25 -21.90 0.27
N LEU A 45 -0.29 -23.12 0.35
CA LEU A 45 0.51 -24.35 0.29
C LEU A 45 1.14 -24.59 -1.08
N ASP A 46 0.62 -23.94 -2.11
CA ASP A 46 1.10 -23.99 -3.50
C ASP A 46 1.88 -22.74 -3.92
N ASP A 47 2.30 -21.90 -2.96
CA ASP A 47 3.18 -20.77 -3.28
C ASP A 47 4.47 -21.31 -3.92
N PRO A 48 4.83 -20.84 -5.12
CA PRO A 48 6.04 -21.29 -5.82
C PRO A 48 7.36 -20.92 -5.12
N ASN A 49 7.27 -20.04 -4.10
CA ASN A 49 8.42 -19.63 -3.31
C ASN A 49 8.27 -20.17 -1.87
N PRO A 50 8.80 -21.36 -1.58
CA PRO A 50 8.66 -21.95 -0.27
C PRO A 50 9.31 -21.07 0.82
N TRP A 51 8.79 -21.19 2.03
CA TRP A 51 9.29 -20.43 3.18
C TRP A 51 10.74 -20.80 3.54
N TYR A 52 11.06 -22.09 3.49
CA TYR A 52 12.42 -22.56 3.76
C TYR A 52 13.29 -22.50 2.49
N GLY A 53 14.54 -22.11 2.66
CA GLY A 53 15.52 -21.99 1.58
C GLY A 53 16.08 -20.57 1.49
N ARG A 54 15.66 -19.78 0.52
CA ARG A 54 16.19 -18.42 0.28
C ARG A 54 15.96 -17.42 1.42
N SER A 55 15.03 -17.72 2.32
CA SER A 55 14.55 -16.80 3.35
C SER A 55 14.66 -17.40 4.77
N SER A 56 15.67 -18.22 5.05
CA SER A 56 15.81 -18.86 6.38
C SER A 56 15.84 -17.84 7.54
N GLY A 57 16.45 -16.67 7.36
CA GLY A 57 16.41 -15.59 8.33
C GLY A 57 14.99 -15.03 8.57
N LEU A 58 14.19 -14.93 7.51
CA LEU A 58 12.78 -14.50 7.64
C LEU A 58 11.95 -15.56 8.36
N VAL A 59 12.17 -16.85 8.08
CA VAL A 59 11.48 -17.94 8.79
C VAL A 59 11.83 -17.93 10.26
N LYS A 60 13.12 -17.78 10.62
CA LYS A 60 13.56 -17.66 12.02
C LYS A 60 12.87 -16.48 12.70
N TYR A 61 12.86 -15.31 12.07
CA TYR A 61 12.21 -14.11 12.58
C TYR A 61 10.71 -14.33 12.80
N PHE A 62 10.03 -14.89 11.81
CA PHE A 62 8.60 -15.17 11.90
C PHE A 62 8.25 -16.11 13.05
N LEU A 63 8.97 -17.23 13.15
CA LEU A 63 8.73 -18.23 14.20
C LEU A 63 9.11 -17.71 15.59
N TYR A 64 10.11 -16.83 15.68
CA TYR A 64 10.48 -16.16 16.91
C TYR A 64 9.39 -15.19 17.38
N GLU A 65 8.88 -14.34 16.49
CA GLU A 65 7.77 -13.42 16.79
C GLU A 65 6.51 -14.19 17.23
N TYR A 66 6.27 -15.35 16.61
CA TYR A 66 5.18 -16.22 17.02
C TYR A 66 5.43 -16.82 18.41
N GLU A 67 6.62 -17.36 18.68
CA GLU A 67 7.03 -17.85 19.99
C GLU A 67 6.86 -16.75 21.05
N GLU A 68 7.38 -15.54 20.79
CA GLU A 68 7.25 -14.40 21.69
C GLU A 68 5.78 -14.09 22.00
N SER A 69 4.91 -14.14 21.01
CA SER A 69 3.48 -13.90 21.18
C SER A 69 2.79 -14.91 22.12
N LEU A 70 3.29 -16.13 22.20
CA LEU A 70 2.77 -17.16 23.07
C LEU A 70 3.08 -16.91 24.57
N PHE A 71 4.04 -16.03 24.87
CA PHE A 71 4.35 -15.61 26.24
C PHE A 71 3.43 -14.47 26.74
N GLY A 72 2.72 -13.80 25.84
CA GLY A 72 1.88 -12.64 26.19
C GLY A 72 2.72 -11.52 26.82
N ASN A 73 2.44 -11.16 28.07
CA ASN A 73 3.17 -10.10 28.78
C ASN A 73 4.45 -10.61 29.52
N GLN A 74 4.79 -11.88 29.38
CA GLN A 74 6.00 -12.45 29.97
C GLN A 74 7.15 -12.36 28.97
N ALA A 75 8.38 -12.13 29.46
CA ALA A 75 9.54 -12.20 28.57
C ALA A 75 9.75 -13.64 28.07
N PRO A 76 10.06 -13.83 26.77
CA PRO A 76 10.42 -15.14 26.25
C PRO A 76 11.71 -15.64 26.92
N ILE A 77 11.82 -16.95 27.07
CA ILE A 77 13.00 -17.58 27.68
C ILE A 77 14.24 -17.40 26.78
N ILE A 78 14.02 -17.24 25.48
CA ILE A 78 15.07 -17.14 24.47
C ILE A 78 14.98 -15.77 23.81
N ASN A 79 16.11 -15.05 23.75
CA ASN A 79 16.16 -13.77 23.04
C ASN A 79 16.51 -13.93 21.57
N TRP A 80 16.19 -12.92 20.77
CA TRP A 80 16.41 -12.91 19.32
C TRP A 80 17.88 -13.12 18.93
N SER A 81 18.83 -12.49 19.63
CA SER A 81 20.26 -12.64 19.31
C SER A 81 20.71 -14.10 19.42
N THR A 82 20.21 -14.84 20.41
CA THR A 82 20.50 -16.26 20.58
C THR A 82 19.98 -17.11 19.42
N ILE A 83 18.82 -16.76 18.85
CA ILE A 83 18.26 -17.49 17.70
C ILE A 83 18.95 -17.09 16.41
N TYR A 84 19.27 -15.81 16.22
CA TYR A 84 19.86 -15.29 15.01
C TYR A 84 21.34 -15.66 14.87
N GLU A 85 22.11 -15.49 15.92
CA GLU A 85 23.57 -15.71 15.94
C GLU A 85 23.95 -17.16 16.30
N GLY A 86 23.05 -17.89 16.95
CA GLY A 86 23.30 -19.25 17.39
C GLY A 86 23.24 -20.28 16.26
N ASN A 87 24.33 -21.01 16.06
CA ASN A 87 24.34 -22.18 15.15
C ASN A 87 23.55 -23.38 15.69
N GLU A 88 23.23 -23.36 17.00
CA GLU A 88 22.59 -24.48 17.69
C GLU A 88 21.06 -24.44 17.62
N LYS A 89 20.48 -23.25 17.46
CA LYS A 89 19.03 -23.07 17.36
C LYS A 89 18.62 -22.92 15.92
N THR A 90 17.98 -23.94 15.43
CA THR A 90 17.70 -24.11 14.01
C THR A 90 16.21 -24.19 13.72
N ILE A 91 15.88 -24.16 12.46
CA ILE A 91 14.54 -24.47 11.98
C ILE A 91 14.44 -25.98 11.86
N GLU A 92 13.51 -26.57 12.56
CA GLU A 92 13.17 -27.99 12.47
C GLU A 92 12.05 -28.20 11.45
N HIS A 93 12.19 -29.24 10.63
CA HIS A 93 11.14 -29.75 9.78
C HIS A 93 10.40 -30.87 10.49
N ILE A 94 9.15 -30.66 10.85
CA ILE A 94 8.34 -31.66 11.56
C ILE A 94 8.17 -32.90 10.70
N LEU A 95 7.67 -32.79 9.44
CA LEU A 95 7.87 -33.76 8.38
C LEU A 95 9.29 -33.54 7.82
N PRO A 96 10.21 -34.49 8.00
CA PRO A 96 11.64 -34.30 7.68
C PRO A 96 11.86 -34.07 6.18
N GLN A 97 12.92 -33.30 5.85
CA GLN A 97 13.32 -33.06 4.46
C GLN A 97 13.72 -34.35 3.71
N HIS A 98 14.35 -35.25 4.43
CA HIS A 98 14.84 -36.51 3.91
C HIS A 98 14.39 -37.65 4.81
N PRO A 99 13.12 -38.07 4.75
CA PRO A 99 12.67 -39.24 5.48
C PRO A 99 13.40 -40.50 5.01
N GLU A 100 13.37 -41.56 5.77
CA GLU A 100 13.85 -42.86 5.31
C GLU A 100 13.01 -43.36 4.14
N ASP A 101 13.60 -44.24 3.30
CA ASP A 101 12.92 -44.73 2.06
C ASP A 101 11.68 -45.59 2.35
N SER A 102 11.49 -46.00 3.58
CA SER A 102 10.34 -46.80 4.05
C SER A 102 10.00 -46.45 5.49
N GLY A 103 8.83 -46.85 5.95
CA GLY A 103 8.36 -46.68 7.34
C GLY A 103 7.50 -45.48 7.55
N TYR A 104 7.38 -45.01 8.80
CA TYR A 104 6.38 -44.09 9.30
C TYR A 104 6.04 -42.90 8.37
N TRP A 105 7.03 -42.15 7.90
CA TRP A 105 6.77 -40.95 7.10
C TRP A 105 6.33 -41.29 5.67
N ILE A 106 6.81 -42.41 5.12
CA ILE A 106 6.42 -42.89 3.78
C ILE A 106 4.99 -43.46 3.84
N ASP A 107 4.69 -44.18 4.91
CA ASP A 107 3.35 -44.75 5.11
C ASP A 107 2.31 -43.64 5.32
N LEU A 108 2.67 -42.56 6.05
CA LEU A 108 1.80 -41.43 6.33
C LEU A 108 1.63 -40.49 5.11
N PHE A 109 2.68 -40.33 4.31
CA PHE A 109 2.71 -39.53 3.09
C PHE A 109 3.24 -40.36 1.91
N PRO A 110 2.42 -41.21 1.30
CA PRO A 110 2.88 -42.11 0.21
C PRO A 110 3.32 -41.33 -1.04
N SER A 111 2.66 -40.21 -1.37
CA SER A 111 3.04 -39.39 -2.52
C SER A 111 4.32 -38.58 -2.24
N LYS A 112 5.33 -38.82 -3.08
CA LYS A 112 6.55 -38.03 -3.04
C LYS A 112 6.31 -36.55 -3.35
N GLU A 113 5.44 -36.27 -4.30
CA GLU A 113 5.07 -34.90 -4.70
C GLU A 113 4.41 -34.14 -3.54
N GLU A 114 3.50 -34.82 -2.81
CA GLU A 114 2.87 -34.23 -1.63
C GLU A 114 3.90 -33.94 -0.53
N ARG A 115 4.84 -34.85 -0.27
CA ARG A 115 5.92 -34.63 0.70
C ARG A 115 6.76 -33.42 0.32
N GLU A 116 7.23 -33.35 -0.94
CA GLU A 116 8.05 -32.24 -1.43
C GLU A 116 7.30 -30.90 -1.32
N LYS A 117 6.02 -30.89 -1.65
CA LYS A 117 5.16 -29.71 -1.52
C LYS A 117 5.03 -29.23 -0.06
N LEU A 118 4.84 -30.16 0.88
CA LEU A 118 4.54 -29.82 2.28
C LEU A 118 5.78 -29.64 3.16
N THR A 119 6.94 -30.14 2.74
CA THR A 119 8.15 -30.10 3.56
C THR A 119 8.58 -28.69 3.92
N HIS A 120 8.52 -27.75 2.99
CA HIS A 120 9.07 -26.41 3.15
C HIS A 120 8.02 -25.31 3.41
N VAL A 121 6.77 -25.68 3.63
CA VAL A 121 5.72 -24.72 4.02
C VAL A 121 5.88 -24.33 5.49
N LEU A 122 5.50 -23.12 5.84
CA LEU A 122 5.65 -22.59 7.20
C LEU A 122 4.95 -23.46 8.25
N GLY A 123 3.80 -24.04 7.88
CA GLY A 123 3.04 -24.96 8.73
C GLY A 123 3.83 -26.18 9.20
N ASN A 124 4.84 -26.60 8.43
CA ASN A 124 5.70 -27.72 8.74
C ASN A 124 7.03 -27.33 9.44
N LEU A 125 7.23 -26.02 9.72
CA LEU A 125 8.47 -25.52 10.30
C LEU A 125 8.27 -25.08 11.74
N THR A 126 9.25 -25.33 12.60
CA THR A 126 9.28 -24.83 13.97
C THR A 126 10.69 -24.43 14.37
N LEU A 127 10.80 -23.57 15.39
CA LEU A 127 12.07 -23.37 16.09
C LEU A 127 12.33 -24.56 16.99
N THR A 128 13.59 -24.95 17.11
CA THR A 128 14.03 -25.98 18.05
C THR A 128 15.43 -25.70 18.57
N GLU A 129 15.70 -26.19 19.80
CA GLU A 129 17.03 -26.22 20.37
C GLU A 129 17.77 -27.54 20.05
N ASP A 130 17.03 -28.58 19.67
CA ASP A 130 17.52 -29.96 19.56
C ASP A 130 17.27 -30.60 18.19
N ASN A 131 17.44 -29.84 17.10
CA ASN A 131 17.17 -30.31 15.73
C ASN A 131 17.88 -31.65 15.43
N SER A 132 19.15 -31.79 15.82
CA SER A 132 19.93 -33.02 15.61
C SER A 132 19.37 -34.24 16.36
N LYS A 133 18.68 -34.01 17.47
CA LYS A 133 18.11 -35.08 18.30
C LYS A 133 16.69 -35.46 17.85
N LEU A 134 15.97 -34.54 17.20
CA LEU A 134 14.63 -34.77 16.64
C LEU A 134 14.72 -35.43 15.26
N GLY A 135 15.44 -34.84 14.35
CA GLY A 135 15.81 -35.40 13.05
C GLY A 135 14.67 -36.08 12.30
N ARG A 136 14.88 -37.35 11.91
CA ARG A 136 13.92 -38.17 11.14
C ARG A 136 12.93 -38.97 12.00
N LYS A 137 12.95 -38.81 13.33
CA LYS A 137 12.06 -39.56 14.23
C LYS A 137 10.61 -39.44 13.80
N PRO A 138 9.80 -40.52 13.94
CA PRO A 138 8.36 -40.44 13.82
C PRO A 138 7.72 -39.35 14.67
N PHE A 139 6.62 -38.73 14.23
CA PHE A 139 5.99 -37.63 14.97
C PHE A 139 5.63 -38.01 16.43
N PRO A 140 5.10 -39.19 16.74
CA PRO A 140 4.84 -39.58 18.13
C PRO A 140 6.11 -39.56 19.01
N GLN A 141 7.28 -39.85 18.45
CA GLN A 141 8.55 -39.78 19.17
C GLN A 141 9.06 -38.33 19.30
N LYS A 142 8.90 -37.49 18.26
CA LYS A 142 9.19 -36.06 18.34
C LYS A 142 8.27 -35.37 19.36
N LYS A 143 7.00 -35.74 19.39
CA LYS A 143 6.02 -35.27 20.35
C LYS A 143 6.42 -35.58 21.76
N GLY A 144 6.73 -36.85 22.04
CA GLY A 144 7.20 -37.35 23.32
C GLY A 144 6.20 -37.20 24.46
N ARG A 145 6.72 -37.22 25.70
CA ARG A 145 5.95 -37.07 26.95
C ARG A 145 6.74 -36.20 27.92
N ILE A 146 6.03 -35.50 28.78
CA ILE A 146 6.64 -34.71 29.86
C ILE A 146 7.43 -35.65 30.77
N GLY A 147 8.70 -35.28 31.09
CA GLY A 147 9.61 -36.06 31.97
C GLY A 147 10.35 -37.20 31.28
N GLN A 148 10.21 -37.36 29.97
CA GLN A 148 11.02 -38.32 29.20
C GLN A 148 12.47 -37.79 29.10
N GLU A 149 13.47 -38.70 29.12
CA GLU A 149 14.90 -38.36 29.08
C GLU A 149 15.32 -37.80 27.72
N ASP A 150 14.75 -38.34 26.64
CA ASP A 150 15.06 -37.91 25.28
C ASP A 150 14.47 -36.56 24.95
N ALA A 151 15.17 -35.81 24.08
CA ALA A 151 14.67 -34.57 23.52
C ALA A 151 13.35 -34.81 22.75
N CYS A 152 12.32 -34.03 23.13
CA CYS A 152 11.01 -34.07 22.52
C CYS A 152 10.26 -32.73 22.71
N TYR A 153 9.21 -32.50 21.93
CA TYR A 153 8.44 -31.26 22.01
C TYR A 153 7.78 -31.04 23.39
N ALA A 154 7.34 -32.10 24.02
CA ALA A 154 6.70 -32.01 25.36
C ALA A 154 7.63 -31.46 26.45
N ASN A 155 8.92 -31.67 26.35
CA ASN A 155 9.93 -31.21 27.32
C ASN A 155 10.65 -29.93 26.87
N SER A 156 10.29 -29.36 25.73
CA SER A 156 10.93 -28.15 25.20
C SER A 156 10.66 -26.94 26.08
N ASN A 157 11.62 -26.01 26.13
CA ASN A 157 11.42 -24.69 26.70
C ASN A 157 10.60 -23.77 25.76
N LEU A 158 10.56 -24.11 24.49
CA LEU A 158 9.80 -23.36 23.46
C LEU A 158 8.31 -23.69 23.52
N LYS A 159 7.48 -22.68 23.65
CA LYS A 159 6.02 -22.85 23.64
C LYS A 159 5.50 -23.30 22.29
N ILE A 160 6.13 -22.87 21.20
CA ILE A 160 5.81 -23.29 19.83
C ILE A 160 5.99 -24.81 19.65
N GLU A 161 6.97 -25.44 20.31
CA GLU A 161 7.15 -26.90 20.32
C GLU A 161 6.14 -27.58 21.27
N ARG A 162 5.83 -26.98 22.41
CA ARG A 162 4.79 -27.52 23.32
C ARG A 162 3.40 -27.54 22.67
N GLU A 163 3.09 -26.57 21.80
CA GLU A 163 1.88 -26.62 20.98
C GLU A 163 1.83 -27.86 20.10
N LEU A 164 2.97 -28.25 19.50
CA LEU A 164 3.05 -29.49 18.69
C LEU A 164 2.87 -30.73 19.56
N ALA A 165 3.34 -30.72 20.79
CA ALA A 165 3.07 -31.82 21.74
C ALA A 165 1.59 -31.99 22.05
N GLY A 166 0.79 -30.94 21.94
CA GLY A 166 -0.66 -30.94 22.12
C GLY A 166 -1.48 -31.44 20.91
N VAL A 167 -0.84 -31.71 19.76
CA VAL A 167 -1.56 -32.21 18.58
C VAL A 167 -2.09 -33.62 18.82
N GLU A 168 -3.36 -33.85 18.55
CA GLU A 168 -3.99 -35.18 18.63
C GLU A 168 -3.66 -35.99 17.38
N GLY A 169 -3.25 -37.28 17.57
CA GLY A 169 -2.90 -38.17 16.47
C GLY A 169 -1.55 -37.86 15.80
N ASP A 170 -1.50 -38.10 14.51
CA ASP A 170 -0.31 -38.02 13.68
C ASP A 170 -0.18 -36.66 12.97
N TRP A 171 1.03 -36.35 12.48
CA TRP A 171 1.32 -35.12 11.74
C TRP A 171 0.98 -35.29 10.27
N THR A 172 -0.30 -35.16 9.94
CA THR A 172 -0.84 -35.34 8.57
C THR A 172 -0.77 -34.04 7.75
N SER A 173 -1.05 -34.14 6.44
CA SER A 173 -1.20 -32.98 5.57
C SER A 173 -2.26 -32.00 6.11
N MET A 174 -3.34 -32.51 6.72
CA MET A 174 -4.39 -31.69 7.33
C MET A 174 -3.87 -30.89 8.52
N GLU A 175 -3.04 -31.48 9.40
CA GLU A 175 -2.45 -30.76 10.54
C GLU A 175 -1.41 -29.72 10.08
N ILE A 176 -0.65 -29.99 9.04
CA ILE A 176 0.25 -29.02 8.40
C ILE A 176 -0.56 -27.82 7.88
N GLU A 177 -1.62 -28.08 7.15
CA GLU A 177 -2.49 -27.03 6.60
C GLU A 177 -3.20 -26.23 7.70
N LYS A 178 -3.71 -26.89 8.72
CA LYS A 178 -4.36 -26.25 9.87
C LYS A 178 -3.39 -25.31 10.60
N ARG A 179 -2.16 -25.77 10.81
CA ARG A 179 -1.12 -24.94 11.42
C ARG A 179 -0.70 -23.79 10.51
N GLN A 180 -0.57 -24.02 9.20
CA GLN A 180 -0.31 -22.99 8.22
C GLN A 180 -1.36 -21.86 8.30
N ARG A 181 -2.63 -22.21 8.32
CA ARG A 181 -3.73 -21.24 8.46
C ARG A 181 -3.69 -20.50 9.80
N LYS A 182 -3.40 -21.18 10.91
CA LYS A 182 -3.25 -20.57 12.23
C LYS A 182 -2.15 -19.51 12.22
N LEU A 183 -0.99 -19.84 11.67
CA LEU A 183 0.17 -18.93 11.58
C LEU A 183 -0.12 -17.74 10.64
N ALA A 184 -0.82 -17.97 9.53
CA ALA A 184 -1.22 -16.92 8.60
C ALA A 184 -2.19 -15.91 9.27
N GLU A 185 -3.18 -16.40 9.99
CA GLU A 185 -4.15 -15.53 10.67
C GLU A 185 -3.51 -14.75 11.80
N TRP A 186 -2.65 -15.41 12.60
CA TRP A 186 -1.86 -14.71 13.61
C TRP A 186 -1.02 -13.60 12.99
N ALA A 187 -0.32 -13.87 11.89
CA ALA A 187 0.54 -12.92 11.21
C ALA A 187 -0.25 -11.72 10.66
N ARG A 188 -1.44 -11.96 10.10
CA ARG A 188 -2.34 -10.91 9.61
C ARG A 188 -2.74 -9.94 10.71
N ILE A 189 -2.95 -10.44 11.93
CA ILE A 189 -3.27 -9.62 13.11
C ILE A 189 -2.01 -8.92 13.63
N ARG A 190 -0.90 -9.65 13.76
CA ARG A 190 0.37 -9.16 14.32
C ARG A 190 0.95 -8.00 13.51
N TRP A 191 0.86 -8.07 12.19
CA TRP A 191 1.41 -7.06 11.27
C TRP A 191 0.32 -6.29 10.52
N PHE A 192 -0.83 -6.12 11.15
CA PHE A 192 -1.90 -5.30 10.58
C PHE A 192 -1.44 -3.86 10.37
N VAL A 193 -1.65 -3.35 9.16
CA VAL A 193 -1.41 -1.95 8.81
C VAL A 193 -2.75 -1.24 8.69
N GLU A 194 -2.98 -0.25 9.54
CA GLU A 194 -4.22 0.55 9.48
C GLU A 194 -4.39 1.18 8.10
N PRO A 195 -5.59 1.10 7.52
CA PRO A 195 -5.91 1.80 6.28
C PRO A 195 -5.60 3.30 6.40
N VAL A 196 -4.96 3.85 5.39
CA VAL A 196 -4.73 5.29 5.29
C VAL A 196 -5.83 5.89 4.44
N PRO A 197 -6.43 7.02 4.84
CA PRO A 197 -7.39 7.71 4.00
C PRO A 197 -6.81 7.95 2.60
N PRO A 198 -7.62 7.90 1.54
CA PRO A 198 -7.15 8.24 0.21
C PRO A 198 -6.56 9.64 0.23
N LEU A 199 -5.51 9.84 -0.57
CA LEU A 199 -4.94 11.18 -0.72
C LEU A 199 -6.04 12.14 -1.13
N PRO A 200 -6.11 13.33 -0.52
CA PRO A 200 -7.03 14.34 -1.01
C PRO A 200 -6.73 14.57 -2.49
N PRO A 201 -7.75 14.73 -3.30
CA PRO A 201 -7.59 14.96 -4.72
C PRO A 201 -6.68 16.16 -4.95
N GLN A 202 -5.83 16.08 -5.97
CA GLN A 202 -4.86 17.12 -6.31
C GLN A 202 -5.13 17.63 -7.73
N GLY A 203 -4.58 18.79 -8.02
CA GLY A 203 -4.68 19.36 -9.36
C GLY A 203 -6.13 19.66 -9.74
N LEU A 204 -6.48 19.30 -10.98
CA LEU A 204 -7.82 19.56 -11.54
C LEU A 204 -8.93 18.91 -10.72
N GLU A 205 -8.74 17.67 -10.27
CA GLU A 205 -9.77 16.95 -9.53
C GLU A 205 -10.07 17.61 -8.17
N ALA A 206 -9.05 18.10 -7.47
CA ALA A 206 -9.25 18.86 -6.25
C ALA A 206 -10.06 20.15 -6.46
N LEU A 207 -9.78 20.83 -7.56
CA LEU A 207 -10.49 22.06 -7.90
C LEU A 207 -11.94 21.80 -8.35
N ARG A 208 -12.19 20.71 -9.08
CA ARG A 208 -13.55 20.28 -9.43
C ARG A 208 -14.37 19.93 -8.19
N GLN A 209 -13.83 19.17 -7.26
CA GLN A 209 -14.49 18.84 -6.00
C GLN A 209 -14.72 20.08 -5.12
N LEU A 210 -13.80 21.06 -5.17
CA LEU A 210 -14.01 22.34 -4.51
C LEU A 210 -15.18 23.12 -5.16
N ALA A 211 -15.23 23.17 -6.49
CA ALA A 211 -16.33 23.79 -7.24
C ALA A 211 -17.67 23.09 -6.95
N GLU A 212 -17.69 21.77 -6.89
CA GLU A 212 -18.88 20.97 -6.53
C GLU A 212 -19.37 21.28 -5.13
N ARG A 213 -18.49 21.25 -4.13
CA ARG A 213 -18.83 21.61 -2.73
C ARG A 213 -19.36 23.03 -2.60
N ASN A 214 -18.87 23.95 -3.42
CA ASN A 214 -19.31 25.33 -3.47
C ASN A 214 -20.57 25.52 -4.32
N GLY A 215 -21.06 24.47 -5.01
CA GLY A 215 -22.25 24.51 -5.86
C GLY A 215 -22.04 25.16 -7.23
N PHE A 216 -20.80 25.25 -7.73
CA PHE A 216 -20.42 25.91 -8.98
C PHE A 216 -19.71 24.96 -9.95
N LEU A 217 -19.90 23.65 -9.84
CA LEU A 217 -19.26 22.70 -10.76
C LEU A 217 -19.69 22.89 -12.23
N PRO A 218 -20.99 23.09 -12.56
CA PRO A 218 -21.40 23.32 -13.94
C PRO A 218 -20.71 24.52 -14.56
N GLU A 219 -20.63 25.63 -13.84
CA GLU A 219 -20.00 26.88 -14.29
C GLU A 219 -18.48 26.72 -14.44
N PHE A 220 -17.86 26.01 -13.50
CA PHE A 220 -16.44 25.68 -13.58
C PHE A 220 -16.11 24.85 -14.82
N ASP A 221 -16.87 23.80 -15.10
CA ASP A 221 -16.70 22.97 -16.29
C ASP A 221 -17.01 23.74 -17.58
N ARG A 222 -18.00 24.62 -17.59
CA ARG A 222 -18.34 25.50 -18.72
C ARG A 222 -17.20 26.46 -19.09
N ILE A 223 -16.54 27.07 -18.09
CA ILE A 223 -15.34 27.90 -18.34
C ILE A 223 -14.22 27.05 -18.93
N ARG A 224 -14.06 25.84 -18.43
CA ARG A 224 -13.05 24.90 -18.90
C ARG A 224 -13.27 24.49 -20.35
N GLU A 225 -14.50 24.18 -20.72
CA GLU A 225 -14.87 23.86 -22.11
C GLU A 225 -14.64 25.05 -23.05
N TYR A 226 -15.04 26.24 -22.59
CA TYR A 226 -14.78 27.47 -23.35
C TYR A 226 -13.26 27.67 -23.55
N ALA A 227 -12.46 27.57 -22.53
CA ALA A 227 -11.01 27.75 -22.63
C ALA A 227 -10.37 26.73 -23.62
N LYS A 228 -10.85 25.49 -23.64
CA LYS A 228 -10.43 24.48 -24.62
C LYS A 228 -10.84 24.84 -26.03
N ARG A 229 -12.08 25.27 -26.22
CA ARG A 229 -12.60 25.66 -27.54
C ARG A 229 -11.79 26.78 -28.17
N ILE A 230 -11.34 27.77 -27.42
CA ILE A 230 -10.46 28.82 -27.88
C ILE A 230 -8.97 28.43 -27.86
N GLY A 231 -8.63 27.15 -27.59
CA GLY A 231 -7.28 26.59 -27.68
C GLY A 231 -6.33 26.95 -26.55
N LEU A 232 -6.84 27.34 -25.38
CA LEU A 232 -6.00 27.55 -24.18
C LEU A 232 -5.67 26.22 -23.53
N GLY A 233 -4.40 26.06 -23.13
CA GLY A 233 -3.96 24.96 -22.29
C GLY A 233 -4.34 25.18 -20.83
N GLU A 234 -4.71 24.11 -20.12
CA GLU A 234 -5.11 24.18 -18.71
C GLU A 234 -3.97 23.82 -17.76
N LYS A 235 -3.89 24.52 -16.63
CA LYS A 235 -2.98 24.22 -15.52
C LYS A 235 -3.69 24.41 -14.20
N ALA A 236 -3.83 23.31 -13.47
CA ALA A 236 -4.33 23.36 -12.10
C ALA A 236 -3.22 23.85 -11.16
N ASN A 237 -3.55 24.84 -10.35
CA ASN A 237 -2.73 25.32 -9.25
C ASN A 237 -3.37 24.91 -7.92
N LYS A 238 -2.74 25.22 -6.80
CA LYS A 238 -3.21 24.79 -5.47
C LYS A 238 -4.64 25.26 -5.15
N ARG A 239 -5.06 26.43 -5.66
CA ARG A 239 -6.36 27.06 -5.33
C ARG A 239 -7.16 27.54 -6.53
N CYS A 240 -6.61 27.46 -7.74
CA CYS A 240 -7.27 27.98 -8.94
C CYS A 240 -6.90 27.19 -10.20
N MET A 241 -7.74 27.27 -11.21
CA MET A 241 -7.39 26.93 -12.58
C MET A 241 -6.78 28.12 -13.31
N SER A 242 -5.75 27.86 -14.08
CA SER A 242 -5.13 28.82 -15.00
C SER A 242 -5.23 28.30 -16.42
N TYR A 243 -5.68 29.12 -17.34
CA TYR A 243 -5.75 28.81 -18.75
C TYR A 243 -4.71 29.65 -19.50
N LYS A 244 -3.85 28.99 -20.25
CA LYS A 244 -2.63 29.57 -20.80
C LYS A 244 -2.57 29.43 -22.31
N PRO A 245 -2.08 30.47 -23.03
CA PRO A 245 -1.83 30.35 -24.45
C PRO A 245 -0.73 29.28 -24.71
N PRO A 246 -0.86 28.44 -25.74
CA PRO A 246 0.08 27.34 -26.01
C PRO A 246 1.48 27.85 -26.41
N TYR A 247 1.58 29.07 -26.93
CA TYR A 247 2.87 29.64 -27.32
C TYR A 247 3.70 30.18 -26.18
N ASN A 248 3.13 30.44 -25.00
CA ASN A 248 3.85 30.88 -23.83
C ASN A 248 3.16 30.51 -22.52
N TRP A 249 3.66 29.45 -21.86
CA TRP A 249 3.14 28.94 -20.61
C TRP A 249 3.43 29.83 -19.38
N GLN A 250 4.22 30.88 -19.53
CA GLN A 250 4.43 31.86 -18.45
C GLN A 250 3.28 32.87 -18.38
N LEU A 251 2.59 33.09 -19.50
CA LEU A 251 1.42 33.95 -19.54
C LEU A 251 0.18 33.20 -19.06
N THR A 252 -0.79 33.91 -18.52
CA THR A 252 -2.09 33.37 -18.16
C THR A 252 -3.17 34.27 -18.72
N ALA A 253 -4.09 33.66 -19.48
CA ALA A 253 -5.23 34.38 -20.07
C ALA A 253 -6.43 34.43 -19.13
N ILE A 254 -6.69 33.32 -18.41
CA ILE A 254 -7.82 33.20 -17.48
C ILE A 254 -7.34 32.56 -16.19
N PHE A 255 -7.75 33.12 -15.06
CA PHE A 255 -7.72 32.48 -13.73
C PHE A 255 -9.13 32.30 -13.23
N VAL A 256 -9.40 31.16 -12.60
CA VAL A 256 -10.71 30.85 -12.03
C VAL A 256 -10.55 30.34 -10.61
N TYR A 257 -11.22 30.97 -9.67
CA TYR A 257 -11.34 30.56 -8.26
C TYR A 257 -12.81 30.32 -7.95
N THR A 258 -13.13 29.26 -7.23
CA THR A 258 -14.49 29.00 -6.76
C THR A 258 -14.57 29.17 -5.24
N TYR A 259 -15.61 29.83 -4.77
CA TYR A 259 -15.94 30.08 -3.37
C TYR A 259 -17.39 29.68 -3.10
N ALA A 260 -17.77 29.56 -1.84
CA ALA A 260 -19.13 29.22 -1.45
C ALA A 260 -20.18 30.26 -1.91
N SER A 261 -19.78 31.53 -2.06
CA SER A 261 -20.66 32.67 -2.41
C SER A 261 -20.56 33.07 -3.89
N GLY A 262 -19.65 32.50 -4.69
CA GLY A 262 -19.51 32.90 -6.10
C GLY A 262 -18.24 32.37 -6.75
N ILE A 263 -18.01 32.80 -7.98
CA ILE A 263 -16.82 32.52 -8.76
C ILE A 263 -16.05 33.81 -8.98
N ASP A 264 -14.75 33.75 -8.76
CA ASP A 264 -13.83 34.85 -9.02
C ASP A 264 -13.04 34.57 -10.29
N ILE A 265 -13.16 35.43 -11.28
CA ILE A 265 -12.55 35.25 -12.60
C ILE A 265 -11.69 36.46 -12.95
N TYR A 266 -10.45 36.18 -13.34
CA TYR A 266 -9.52 37.15 -13.88
C TYR A 266 -9.30 36.87 -15.36
N LEU A 267 -9.53 37.87 -16.23
CA LEU A 267 -9.15 37.83 -17.63
C LEU A 267 -7.98 38.79 -17.84
N ASN A 268 -6.94 38.29 -18.46
CA ASN A 268 -5.87 39.14 -18.92
C ASN A 268 -6.12 39.60 -20.33
N LEU A 269 -6.81 40.72 -20.48
CA LEU A 269 -7.25 41.28 -21.77
C LEU A 269 -6.08 41.49 -22.75
N ASN A 270 -4.87 41.75 -22.27
CA ASN A 270 -3.70 41.96 -23.11
C ASN A 270 -3.18 40.64 -23.75
N HIS A 271 -3.54 39.50 -23.21
CA HIS A 271 -3.10 38.20 -23.72
C HIS A 271 -4.06 37.64 -24.79
N PHE A 272 -5.36 37.96 -24.71
CA PHE A 272 -6.36 37.51 -25.66
C PHE A 272 -6.11 37.99 -27.09
N PRO A 273 -5.92 39.33 -27.34
CA PRO A 273 -5.71 39.86 -28.68
C PRO A 273 -4.48 39.25 -29.37
N LYS A 274 -3.38 39.11 -28.64
CA LYS A 274 -2.14 38.52 -29.15
C LYS A 274 -2.28 37.06 -29.53
N TYR A 275 -3.19 36.37 -28.84
CA TYR A 275 -3.39 34.94 -29.03
C TYR A 275 -4.24 34.59 -30.25
N LYS A 276 -5.30 35.38 -30.51
CA LYS A 276 -6.29 35.07 -31.54
C LYS A 276 -6.49 36.20 -32.54
N ASN A 277 -5.60 37.16 -32.64
CA ASN A 277 -5.69 38.36 -33.50
C ASN A 277 -6.98 39.16 -33.27
N VAL A 278 -7.61 39.03 -32.10
CA VAL A 278 -8.78 39.84 -31.72
C VAL A 278 -8.29 41.21 -31.28
N LYS A 279 -8.87 42.27 -31.82
CA LYS A 279 -8.50 43.64 -31.45
C LYS A 279 -8.82 43.92 -29.98
N THR A 280 -7.90 44.60 -29.31
CA THR A 280 -8.06 44.95 -27.88
C THR A 280 -9.34 45.75 -27.66
N GLU A 281 -9.67 46.67 -28.56
CA GLU A 281 -10.87 47.50 -28.52
C GLU A 281 -12.13 46.63 -28.48
N ARG A 282 -12.14 45.54 -29.26
CA ARG A 282 -13.29 44.64 -29.32
C ARG A 282 -13.49 43.86 -28.05
N VAL A 283 -12.41 43.39 -27.43
CA VAL A 283 -12.46 42.73 -26.10
C VAL A 283 -12.96 43.71 -25.05
N GLN A 284 -12.51 44.97 -25.12
CA GLN A 284 -12.97 46.03 -24.21
C GLN A 284 -14.43 46.40 -24.41
N GLU A 285 -14.96 46.35 -25.65
CA GLU A 285 -16.39 46.55 -25.93
C GLU A 285 -17.25 45.45 -25.27
N ILE A 286 -16.81 44.19 -25.33
CA ILE A 286 -17.53 43.03 -24.77
C ILE A 286 -17.46 43.01 -23.26
N PHE A 287 -16.26 43.18 -22.66
CA PHE A 287 -16.00 43.05 -21.23
C PHE A 287 -15.84 44.37 -20.50
N GLY A 288 -15.82 45.50 -21.20
CA GLY A 288 -15.44 46.80 -20.63
C GLY A 288 -13.93 46.84 -20.35
N ASN A 289 -13.49 47.79 -19.54
CA ASN A 289 -12.11 47.90 -19.07
C ASN A 289 -11.81 47.03 -17.83
N GLN A 290 -12.75 46.19 -17.47
CA GLN A 290 -12.65 45.34 -16.28
C GLN A 290 -11.80 44.11 -16.61
N THR A 291 -10.89 43.76 -15.71
CA THR A 291 -10.03 42.56 -15.81
C THR A 291 -10.32 41.54 -14.74
N HIS A 292 -11.19 41.86 -13.82
CA HIS A 292 -11.55 41.04 -12.68
C HIS A 292 -13.06 41.08 -12.45
N TRP A 293 -13.70 39.91 -12.30
CA TRP A 293 -15.13 39.78 -12.03
C TRP A 293 -15.35 38.90 -10.82
N TRP A 294 -16.05 39.43 -9.85
CA TRP A 294 -16.72 38.64 -8.85
C TRP A 294 -18.12 38.31 -9.36
N LEU A 295 -18.38 37.05 -9.61
CA LEU A 295 -19.63 36.57 -10.17
C LEU A 295 -20.45 35.82 -9.11
N PRO A 296 -21.31 36.48 -8.34
CA PRO A 296 -22.33 35.80 -7.61
C PRO A 296 -23.30 35.13 -8.59
N ARG A 297 -24.03 34.12 -8.12
CA ARG A 297 -24.79 33.20 -8.99
C ARG A 297 -25.69 33.93 -10.02
N GLU A 298 -26.34 35.03 -9.62
CA GLU A 298 -27.23 35.81 -10.48
C GLU A 298 -26.53 36.57 -11.63
N LYS A 299 -25.22 36.70 -11.62
CA LYS A 299 -24.44 37.42 -12.64
C LYS A 299 -23.68 36.49 -13.58
N ILE A 300 -23.65 35.18 -13.31
CA ILE A 300 -22.84 34.21 -14.04
C ILE A 300 -23.29 34.10 -15.50
N ASP A 301 -24.59 34.04 -15.77
CA ASP A 301 -25.11 33.89 -17.13
C ASP A 301 -24.76 35.07 -18.04
N GLY A 302 -24.79 36.29 -17.52
CA GLY A 302 -24.38 37.49 -18.24
C GLY A 302 -22.90 37.43 -18.64
N PHE A 303 -22.04 36.97 -17.77
CA PHE A 303 -20.62 36.77 -18.07
C PHE A 303 -20.41 35.71 -19.16
N PHE A 304 -21.11 34.57 -19.07
CA PHE A 304 -21.06 33.53 -20.08
C PHE A 304 -21.54 34.01 -21.46
N THR A 305 -22.55 34.87 -21.50
CA THR A 305 -22.98 35.52 -22.77
C THR A 305 -21.84 36.28 -23.40
N CYS A 306 -21.09 37.06 -22.62
CA CYS A 306 -19.90 37.77 -23.12
C CYS A 306 -18.79 36.82 -23.60
N LEU A 307 -18.55 35.71 -22.90
CA LEU A 307 -17.59 34.70 -23.32
C LEU A 307 -18.00 34.02 -24.64
N GLU A 308 -19.27 33.67 -24.81
CA GLU A 308 -19.80 33.08 -26.04
C GLU A 308 -19.70 34.05 -27.24
N GLN A 309 -19.98 35.33 -27.00
CA GLN A 309 -19.82 36.37 -28.04
C GLN A 309 -18.35 36.48 -28.51
N LEU A 310 -17.41 36.51 -27.57
CA LEU A 310 -15.98 36.52 -27.90
C LEU A 310 -15.56 35.25 -28.64
N ALA A 311 -16.09 34.08 -28.25
CA ALA A 311 -15.78 32.82 -28.88
C ALA A 311 -16.21 32.77 -30.34
N SER A 312 -17.43 33.21 -30.64
CA SER A 312 -17.96 33.26 -32.01
C SER A 312 -17.15 34.17 -32.96
N GLU A 313 -16.61 35.26 -32.42
CA GLU A 313 -15.75 36.17 -33.18
C GLU A 313 -14.34 35.58 -33.42
N VAL A 314 -13.83 34.79 -32.47
CA VAL A 314 -12.56 34.07 -32.62
C VAL A 314 -12.67 32.94 -33.63
N GLU A 315 -13.79 32.23 -33.66
CA GLU A 315 -14.06 31.14 -34.60
C GLU A 315 -14.36 31.63 -36.02
N GLY A 316 -14.91 32.84 -36.16
CA GLY A 316 -15.21 33.47 -37.43
C GLY A 316 -14.04 34.19 -38.15
N ASN A 317 -12.89 34.30 -37.50
CA ASN A 317 -11.65 34.87 -38.06
C ASN A 317 -10.58 33.76 -38.21
N PRO A 318 -10.46 33.11 -39.40
CA PRO A 318 -9.45 32.08 -39.69
C PRO A 318 -8.02 32.62 -39.69
#